data_8a4d894540ad4d311096df3229442716
#
_entry.id   8a4d894540ad4d311096df3229442716
#
_cell.length_a   1.000
_cell.length_b   1.000
_cell.length_c   1.000
_cell.angle_alpha   90.00
_cell.angle_beta   90.00
_cell.angle_gamma   90.00
#
_symmetry.space_group_name_H-M   'P 1'
#
loop_
_entity.id
_entity.type
_entity.pdbx_description
1 polymer ?
#
loop_
_entity_poly.entity_id
_entity_poly.type
_entity_poly.pdbx_seq_one_letter_code
_entity_poly.pdbx_strand_id
1 'polypeptide(L)'
;MGKAVMAAMAALVCWACVAAQAAPLRLPASKESVAQGGSVTAAAQGALIRYRGWLLAVDGAVSEERPDVLLTSADAGQAPQLQIGAMRRSLPLWSAFELIKGSTRLRITALPGPEAPALLLDFGEADYRIVIPAATIARPAYLLLAQRFPGADLALLLQDGRRVMLPLGRGRTQVFGAEQAAPYRFTKVKR
;
A
#
# COMPACT_ATOMS: atom_id res chain seq x y z
N MET A 1 3.05 -50.42 -16.76
CA MET A 1 2.27 -49.79 -15.64
C MET A 1 2.96 -48.61 -14.99
N GLY A 2 3.97 -47.96 -15.59
CA GLY A 2 4.77 -46.89 -14.96
C GLY A 2 4.41 -45.45 -15.35
N LYS A 3 3.62 -45.21 -16.39
CA LYS A 3 3.34 -43.83 -16.89
C LYS A 3 2.13 -43.14 -16.27
N ALA A 4 1.19 -43.89 -15.69
CA ALA A 4 -0.02 -43.34 -15.07
C ALA A 4 0.21 -42.78 -13.66
N VAL A 5 1.21 -43.29 -12.93
CA VAL A 5 1.51 -42.86 -11.54
C VAL A 5 2.21 -41.51 -11.49
N MET A 6 3.03 -41.20 -12.50
CA MET A 6 3.71 -39.90 -12.53
C MET A 6 2.79 -38.72 -12.85
N ALA A 7 1.73 -38.91 -13.61
CA ALA A 7 0.75 -37.88 -13.93
C ALA A 7 -0.12 -37.50 -12.72
N ALA A 8 -0.42 -38.43 -11.84
CA ALA A 8 -1.20 -38.17 -10.62
C ALA A 8 -0.43 -37.37 -9.55
N MET A 9 0.90 -37.55 -9.45
CA MET A 9 1.72 -36.78 -8.49
C MET A 9 1.92 -35.33 -8.92
N ALA A 10 2.02 -35.04 -10.22
CA ALA A 10 2.13 -33.66 -10.72
C ALA A 10 0.86 -32.85 -10.49
N ALA A 11 -0.32 -33.47 -10.56
CA ALA A 11 -1.59 -32.80 -10.30
C ALA A 11 -1.82 -32.50 -8.80
N LEU A 12 -1.30 -33.30 -7.89
CA LEU A 12 -1.42 -33.09 -6.44
C LEU A 12 -0.51 -31.93 -5.94
N VAL A 13 0.65 -31.74 -6.57
CA VAL A 13 1.57 -30.64 -6.20
C VAL A 13 1.04 -29.28 -6.66
N CYS A 14 0.32 -29.20 -7.78
CA CYS A 14 -0.32 -27.94 -8.22
C CYS A 14 -1.50 -27.50 -7.34
N TRP A 15 -2.17 -28.40 -6.65
CA TRP A 15 -3.30 -28.06 -5.76
C TRP A 15 -2.85 -27.55 -4.38
N ALA A 16 -1.66 -27.92 -3.92
CA ALA A 16 -1.12 -27.46 -2.65
C ALA A 16 -0.58 -26.01 -2.69
N CYS A 17 -0.44 -25.43 -3.88
CA CYS A 17 -0.04 -24.02 -4.05
C CYS A 17 -1.20 -23.01 -4.12
N VAL A 18 -2.44 -23.41 -3.83
CA VAL A 18 -3.51 -22.47 -3.48
C VAL A 18 -3.15 -21.92 -2.10
N ALA A 19 -2.34 -20.85 -2.12
CA ALA A 19 -1.89 -20.12 -0.96
C ALA A 19 -3.08 -19.95 -0.02
N ALA A 20 -2.96 -20.44 1.19
CA ALA A 20 -3.87 -20.15 2.28
C ALA A 20 -3.90 -18.62 2.43
N GLN A 21 -4.85 -17.98 1.77
CA GLN A 21 -5.12 -16.56 1.97
C GLN A 21 -5.53 -16.44 3.44
N ALA A 22 -4.66 -15.84 4.24
CA ALA A 22 -4.98 -15.61 5.64
C ALA A 22 -6.31 -14.84 5.70
N ALA A 23 -7.22 -15.30 6.56
CA ALA A 23 -8.49 -14.63 6.74
C ALA A 23 -8.25 -13.13 7.03
N PRO A 24 -9.09 -12.23 6.48
CA PRO A 24 -8.92 -10.80 6.68
C PRO A 24 -8.99 -10.45 8.16
N LEU A 25 -8.06 -9.62 8.63
CA LEU A 25 -8.08 -9.14 10.01
C LEU A 25 -9.15 -8.05 10.16
N ARG A 26 -10.05 -8.24 11.13
CA ARG A 26 -11.12 -7.29 11.42
C ARG A 26 -10.70 -6.34 12.54
N LEU A 27 -10.83 -5.03 12.29
CA LEU A 27 -10.61 -3.96 13.25
C LEU A 27 -11.96 -3.39 13.72
N PRO A 28 -12.03 -2.84 14.93
CA PRO A 28 -13.23 -2.14 15.41
C PRO A 28 -13.63 -1.03 14.43
N ALA A 29 -14.92 -0.87 14.19
CA ALA A 29 -15.43 0.23 13.37
C ALA A 29 -15.11 1.58 14.03
N SER A 30 -14.77 2.58 13.20
CA SER A 30 -14.67 3.96 13.68
C SER A 30 -16.05 4.46 14.09
N LYS A 31 -16.14 5.19 15.22
CA LYS A 31 -17.36 5.86 15.63
C LYS A 31 -17.64 7.14 14.84
N GLU A 32 -16.64 7.63 14.11
CA GLU A 32 -16.76 8.86 13.32
C GLU A 32 -17.51 8.65 12.02
N SER A 33 -18.24 9.67 11.60
CA SER A 33 -18.85 9.74 10.27
C SER A 33 -17.76 9.58 9.20
N VAL A 34 -17.89 8.56 8.38
CA VAL A 34 -16.93 8.24 7.32
C VAL A 34 -17.04 9.30 6.22
N ALA A 35 -16.17 10.28 6.23
CA ALA A 35 -16.08 11.27 5.16
C ALA A 35 -15.88 10.58 3.80
N GLN A 36 -16.59 11.06 2.76
CA GLN A 36 -16.43 10.57 1.40
C GLN A 36 -15.14 11.13 0.80
N GLY A 37 -14.02 10.53 1.12
CA GLY A 37 -12.75 10.96 0.58
C GLY A 37 -11.61 10.63 1.54
N GLY A 38 -10.42 11.04 1.13
CA GLY A 38 -9.22 10.82 1.89
C GLY A 38 -8.27 12.00 1.83
N SER A 39 -7.24 11.93 2.64
CA SER A 39 -6.14 12.90 2.61
C SER A 39 -4.81 12.21 2.87
N VAL A 40 -3.76 12.77 2.31
CA VAL A 40 -2.38 12.44 2.64
C VAL A 40 -1.71 13.70 3.15
N THR A 41 -1.11 13.59 4.32
CA THR A 41 -0.29 14.65 4.92
C THR A 41 1.14 14.17 4.97
N ALA A 42 2.05 14.86 4.31
CA ALA A 42 3.47 14.61 4.45
C ALA A 42 3.92 15.06 5.84
N ALA A 43 4.74 14.24 6.48
CA ALA A 43 5.37 14.51 7.76
C ALA A 43 6.90 14.59 7.56
N ALA A 44 7.62 15.10 8.57
CA ALA A 44 9.08 15.23 8.50
C ALA A 44 9.77 13.87 8.21
N GLN A 45 9.19 12.77 8.69
CA GLN A 45 9.67 11.41 8.49
C GLN A 45 8.52 10.52 8.05
N GLY A 46 8.01 10.69 6.81
CA GLY A 46 6.99 9.81 6.31
C GLY A 46 5.70 10.50 5.90
N ALA A 47 4.56 9.82 5.99
CA ALA A 47 3.26 10.35 5.62
C ALA A 47 2.12 9.76 6.46
N LEU A 48 1.09 10.56 6.70
CA LEU A 48 -0.18 10.11 7.26
C LEU A 48 -1.22 10.01 6.15
N ILE A 49 -1.93 8.88 6.10
CA ILE A 49 -3.01 8.64 5.14
C ILE A 49 -4.29 8.46 5.94
N ARG A 50 -5.30 9.30 5.63
CA ARG A 50 -6.66 9.15 6.16
C ARG A 50 -7.60 8.80 5.02
N TYR A 51 -8.39 7.76 5.17
CA TYR A 51 -9.39 7.37 4.17
C TYR A 51 -10.51 6.55 4.80
N ARG A 52 -11.74 7.04 4.71
CA ARG A 52 -12.96 6.32 5.14
C ARG A 52 -12.83 5.67 6.53
N GLY A 53 -12.35 6.44 7.50
CA GLY A 53 -12.15 5.97 8.88
C GLY A 53 -10.84 5.21 9.12
N TRP A 54 -10.02 4.97 8.12
CA TRP A 54 -8.65 4.47 8.29
C TRP A 54 -7.68 5.60 8.60
N LEU A 55 -6.78 5.36 9.54
CA LEU A 55 -5.58 6.16 9.77
C LEU A 55 -4.35 5.28 9.64
N LEU A 56 -3.53 5.54 8.63
CA LEU A 56 -2.28 4.84 8.39
C LEU A 56 -1.11 5.80 8.57
N ALA A 57 -0.07 5.34 9.25
CA ALA A 57 1.21 6.04 9.30
C ALA A 57 2.25 5.25 8.50
N VAL A 58 3.00 5.96 7.67
CA VAL A 58 4.04 5.44 6.79
C VAL A 58 5.38 5.99 7.24
N ASP A 59 6.40 5.11 7.38
CA ASP A 59 7.80 5.43 7.66
C ASP A 59 8.01 6.36 8.88
N GLY A 60 7.35 6.03 9.99
CA GLY A 60 7.56 6.74 11.25
C GLY A 60 6.83 8.08 11.36
N ALA A 61 5.87 8.37 10.46
CA ALA A 61 5.02 9.55 10.61
C ALA A 61 4.32 9.55 11.98
N VAL A 62 4.44 10.65 12.70
CA VAL A 62 3.84 10.83 14.02
C VAL A 62 2.44 11.42 13.86
N SER A 63 1.49 10.92 14.63
CA SER A 63 0.12 11.42 14.71
C SER A 63 -0.29 11.54 16.18
N GLU A 64 -1.09 12.54 16.51
CA GLU A 64 -1.73 12.66 17.83
C GLU A 64 -2.70 11.51 18.09
N GLU A 65 -3.38 11.05 17.04
CA GLU A 65 -4.24 9.88 17.08
C GLU A 65 -3.41 8.60 16.84
N ARG A 66 -3.79 7.52 17.51
CA ARG A 66 -3.16 6.21 17.31
C ARG A 66 -3.50 5.68 15.90
N PRO A 67 -2.53 5.44 15.03
CA PRO A 67 -2.78 4.84 13.73
C PRO A 67 -3.35 3.42 13.86
N ASP A 68 -4.28 3.09 12.95
CA ASP A 68 -4.77 1.71 12.80
C ASP A 68 -3.67 0.78 12.28
N VAL A 69 -2.84 1.33 11.38
CA VAL A 69 -1.79 0.61 10.66
C VAL A 69 -0.54 1.45 10.61
N LEU A 70 0.58 0.86 10.98
CA LEU A 70 1.91 1.41 10.76
C LEU A 70 2.55 0.62 9.61
N LEU A 71 3.03 1.31 8.61
CA LEU A 71 3.74 0.76 7.47
C LEU A 71 5.17 1.27 7.49
N THR A 72 6.12 0.36 7.38
CA THR A 72 7.51 0.73 7.17
C THR A 72 7.92 0.21 5.81
N SER A 73 8.30 1.11 4.91
CA SER A 73 8.94 0.73 3.67
C SER A 73 10.31 0.13 3.98
N ALA A 74 10.72 -0.84 3.18
CA ALA A 74 11.98 -1.53 3.44
C ALA A 74 13.13 -0.86 2.73
N ASP A 75 14.30 -0.84 3.35
CA ASP A 75 15.56 -0.61 2.65
C ASP A 75 15.84 -1.70 1.62
N ALA A 76 16.78 -1.45 0.72
CA ALA A 76 17.16 -2.42 -0.30
C ALA A 76 17.51 -3.78 0.35
N GLY A 77 16.84 -4.83 -0.11
CA GLY A 77 17.05 -6.19 0.38
C GLY A 77 16.21 -6.61 1.60
N GLN A 78 15.43 -5.71 2.18
CA GLN A 78 14.50 -6.04 3.27
C GLN A 78 13.05 -6.11 2.77
N ALA A 79 12.21 -6.88 3.45
CA ALA A 79 10.78 -6.88 3.19
C ALA A 79 10.09 -5.74 3.97
N PRO A 80 9.11 -5.05 3.36
CA PRO A 80 8.29 -4.09 4.07
C PRO A 80 7.65 -4.68 5.33
N GLN A 81 7.41 -3.83 6.32
CA GLN A 81 6.83 -4.23 7.60
C GLN A 81 5.44 -3.61 7.76
N LEU A 82 4.54 -4.40 8.32
CA LEU A 82 3.20 -4.01 8.73
C LEU A 82 3.07 -4.19 10.23
N GLN A 83 2.57 -3.18 10.93
CA GLN A 83 2.23 -3.28 12.34
C GLN A 83 0.79 -2.82 12.60
N ILE A 84 0.04 -3.63 13.35
CA ILE A 84 -1.33 -3.35 13.78
C ILE A 84 -1.42 -3.66 15.28
N GLY A 85 -1.50 -2.63 16.10
CA GLY A 85 -1.38 -2.79 17.55
C GLY A 85 -0.06 -3.45 17.94
N ALA A 86 -0.13 -4.62 18.60
CA ALA A 86 1.04 -5.41 18.97
C ALA A 86 1.51 -6.37 17.87
N MET A 87 0.67 -6.63 16.86
CA MET A 87 1.01 -7.54 15.77
C MET A 87 1.98 -6.87 14.81
N ARG A 88 3.10 -7.54 14.52
CA ARG A 88 4.06 -7.15 13.48
C ARG A 88 4.18 -8.26 12.44
N ARG A 89 4.20 -7.89 11.18
CA ARG A 89 4.39 -8.82 10.06
C ARG A 89 5.32 -8.24 9.01
N SER A 90 6.23 -9.06 8.54
CA SER A 90 6.97 -8.83 7.31
C SER A 90 6.06 -9.16 6.12
N LEU A 91 6.15 -8.36 5.06
CA LEU A 91 5.41 -8.55 3.80
C LEU A 91 6.40 -8.94 2.70
N PRO A 92 6.65 -10.23 2.50
CA PRO A 92 7.46 -10.69 1.36
C PRO A 92 6.85 -10.24 0.04
N LEU A 93 7.67 -10.13 -1.01
CA LEU A 93 7.19 -9.81 -2.35
C LEU A 93 6.05 -10.75 -2.76
N TRP A 94 5.06 -10.19 -3.44
CA TRP A 94 3.84 -10.86 -3.91
C TRP A 94 2.89 -11.31 -2.79
N SER A 95 3.20 -10.99 -1.54
CA SER A 95 2.23 -11.21 -0.46
C SER A 95 1.22 -10.07 -0.39
N ALA A 96 0.01 -10.42 0.07
CA ALA A 96 -1.04 -9.45 0.34
C ALA A 96 -1.63 -9.69 1.74
N PHE A 97 -2.00 -8.60 2.39
CA PHE A 97 -2.66 -8.62 3.68
C PHE A 97 -3.96 -7.82 3.60
N GLU A 98 -5.07 -8.43 4.02
CA GLU A 98 -6.38 -7.79 3.99
C GLU A 98 -6.86 -7.39 5.38
N LEU A 99 -7.36 -6.18 5.48
CA LEU A 99 -7.90 -5.57 6.67
C LEU A 99 -9.34 -5.11 6.42
N ILE A 100 -10.20 -5.30 7.41
CA ILE A 100 -11.59 -4.81 7.38
C ILE A 100 -11.84 -3.95 8.61
N LYS A 101 -12.31 -2.72 8.40
CA LYS A 101 -12.73 -1.80 9.45
C LYS A 101 -14.15 -1.31 9.14
N GLY A 102 -15.11 -1.77 9.92
CA GLY A 102 -16.54 -1.54 9.62
C GLY A 102 -16.90 -2.14 8.25
N SER A 103 -17.39 -1.31 7.33
CA SER A 103 -17.73 -1.68 5.96
C SER A 103 -16.60 -1.42 4.97
N THR A 104 -15.46 -0.92 5.41
CA THR A 104 -14.33 -0.57 4.51
C THR A 104 -13.26 -1.63 4.54
N ARG A 105 -12.74 -1.97 3.35
CA ARG A 105 -11.64 -2.91 3.16
C ARG A 105 -10.38 -2.15 2.76
N LEU A 106 -9.25 -2.59 3.30
CA LEU A 106 -7.91 -2.17 2.89
C LEU A 106 -7.10 -3.42 2.57
N ARG A 107 -6.58 -3.51 1.36
CA ARG A 107 -5.61 -4.53 0.97
C ARG A 107 -4.25 -3.88 0.80
N ILE A 108 -3.24 -4.47 1.43
CA ILE A 108 -1.84 -4.05 1.36
C ILE A 108 -1.08 -5.15 0.65
N THR A 109 -0.46 -4.84 -0.48
CA THR A 109 0.29 -5.81 -1.28
C THR A 109 1.72 -5.34 -1.43
N ALA A 110 2.69 -6.23 -1.17
CA ALA A 110 4.10 -5.98 -1.45
C ALA A 110 4.42 -6.44 -2.88
N LEU A 111 4.91 -5.51 -3.70
CA LEU A 111 5.21 -5.71 -5.12
C LEU A 111 6.68 -5.37 -5.41
N PRO A 112 7.29 -5.94 -6.46
CA PRO A 112 8.59 -5.48 -6.92
C PRO A 112 8.49 -4.05 -7.47
N GLY A 113 9.28 -3.15 -6.91
CA GLY A 113 9.44 -1.79 -7.42
C GLY A 113 10.61 -1.69 -8.40
N PRO A 114 10.92 -0.49 -8.93
CA PRO A 114 12.04 -0.27 -9.85
C PRO A 114 13.40 -0.60 -9.25
N GLU A 115 13.65 -0.24 -8.01
CA GLU A 115 14.94 -0.40 -7.31
C GLU A 115 14.82 -1.15 -6.00
N ALA A 116 13.64 -1.13 -5.38
CA ALA A 116 13.32 -1.78 -4.12
C ALA A 116 11.84 -2.17 -4.08
N PRO A 117 11.40 -2.98 -3.10
CA PRO A 117 9.98 -3.30 -2.92
C PRO A 117 9.10 -2.05 -2.89
N ALA A 118 7.87 -2.19 -3.33
CA ALA A 118 6.84 -1.17 -3.20
C ALA A 118 5.61 -1.74 -2.51
N LEU A 119 4.95 -0.95 -1.68
CA LEU A 119 3.64 -1.29 -1.12
C LEU A 119 2.55 -0.69 -2.01
N LEU A 120 1.56 -1.50 -2.36
CA LEU A 120 0.33 -1.04 -2.99
C LEU A 120 -0.80 -1.12 -1.97
N LEU A 121 -1.37 0.02 -1.64
CA LEU A 121 -2.56 0.15 -0.81
C LEU A 121 -3.78 0.24 -1.72
N ASP A 122 -4.70 -0.72 -1.59
CA ASP A 122 -5.96 -0.76 -2.33
C ASP A 122 -7.11 -0.57 -1.34
N PHE A 123 -7.75 0.59 -1.41
CA PHE A 123 -8.88 0.93 -0.56
C PHE A 123 -10.19 0.57 -1.23
N GLY A 124 -11.05 -0.16 -0.53
CA GLY A 124 -12.43 -0.38 -0.91
C GLY A 124 -12.62 -1.01 -2.28
N GLU A 125 -11.92 -2.09 -2.59
CA GLU A 125 -12.04 -2.78 -3.89
C GLU A 125 -11.74 -1.88 -5.09
N ALA A 126 -10.58 -1.21 -5.03
CA ALA A 126 -10.08 -0.28 -6.03
C ALA A 126 -10.81 1.08 -6.10
N ASP A 127 -11.41 1.52 -5.01
CA ASP A 127 -11.94 2.87 -4.89
C ASP A 127 -10.84 3.93 -5.06
N TYR A 128 -9.68 3.68 -4.45
CA TYR A 128 -8.47 4.49 -4.56
C TYR A 128 -7.23 3.64 -4.29
N ARG A 129 -6.17 3.84 -5.04
CA ARG A 129 -4.92 3.09 -4.90
C ARG A 129 -3.73 4.01 -4.70
N ILE A 130 -2.92 3.69 -3.68
CA ILE A 130 -1.70 4.41 -3.38
C ILE A 130 -0.52 3.46 -3.48
N VAL A 131 0.50 3.81 -4.25
CA VAL A 131 1.77 3.07 -4.30
C VAL A 131 2.83 3.80 -3.48
N ILE A 132 3.58 3.04 -2.68
CA ILE A 132 4.63 3.54 -1.78
C ILE A 132 5.92 2.80 -2.13
N PRO A 133 6.76 3.34 -3.03
CA PRO A 133 8.07 2.77 -3.29
C PRO A 133 8.97 2.92 -2.07
N ALA A 134 9.78 1.91 -1.79
CA ALA A 134 10.72 1.95 -0.67
C ALA A 134 11.97 2.80 -0.98
N ALA A 135 12.45 2.75 -2.23
CA ALA A 135 13.61 3.52 -2.65
C ALA A 135 13.24 4.87 -3.30
N THR A 136 14.20 5.77 -3.32
CA THR A 136 14.13 7.00 -4.12
C THR A 136 14.07 6.64 -5.60
N ILE A 137 13.16 7.25 -6.33
CA ILE A 137 12.99 7.05 -7.76
C ILE A 137 13.42 8.33 -8.48
N ALA A 138 14.27 8.20 -9.49
CA ALA A 138 14.70 9.32 -10.30
C ALA A 138 13.53 9.92 -11.09
N ARG A 139 13.50 11.25 -11.26
CA ARG A 139 12.41 11.97 -11.96
C ARG A 139 12.04 11.39 -13.34
N PRO A 140 12.99 10.99 -14.20
CA PRO A 140 12.65 10.39 -15.50
C PRO A 140 11.80 9.12 -15.37
N ALA A 141 11.95 8.37 -14.27
CA ALA A 141 11.22 7.13 -14.03
C ALA A 141 9.81 7.33 -13.47
N TYR A 142 9.39 8.56 -13.13
CA TYR A 142 8.04 8.83 -12.60
C TYR A 142 6.92 8.42 -13.57
N LEU A 143 7.13 8.65 -14.88
CA LEU A 143 6.18 8.25 -15.91
C LEU A 143 6.00 6.72 -15.98
N LEU A 144 7.05 5.97 -15.62
CA LEU A 144 7.02 4.52 -15.64
C LEU A 144 6.21 3.96 -14.45
N LEU A 145 6.02 4.73 -13.38
CA LEU A 145 5.24 4.28 -12.22
C LEU A 145 3.79 3.96 -12.60
N ALA A 146 3.14 4.82 -13.38
CA ALA A 146 1.77 4.59 -13.83
C ALA A 146 1.66 3.35 -14.73
N GLN A 147 2.69 3.04 -15.51
CA GLN A 147 2.75 1.84 -16.34
C GLN A 147 3.02 0.58 -15.51
N ARG A 148 3.92 0.68 -14.53
CA ARG A 148 4.32 -0.45 -13.68
C ARG A 148 3.25 -0.80 -12.63
N PHE A 149 2.51 0.20 -12.16
CA PHE A 149 1.41 0.03 -11.20
C PHE A 149 0.09 0.48 -11.81
N PRO A 150 -0.43 -0.27 -12.80
CA PRO A 150 -1.65 0.12 -13.49
C PRO A 150 -2.82 0.24 -12.50
N GLY A 151 -3.51 1.36 -12.59
CA GLY A 151 -4.62 1.68 -11.69
C GLY A 151 -4.21 2.26 -10.34
N ALA A 152 -2.93 2.53 -10.07
CA ALA A 152 -2.54 3.39 -8.96
C ALA A 152 -2.89 4.85 -9.27
N ASP A 153 -3.46 5.54 -8.28
CA ASP A 153 -3.94 6.92 -8.41
C ASP A 153 -2.94 7.93 -7.86
N LEU A 154 -2.14 7.50 -6.86
CA LEU A 154 -1.15 8.32 -6.18
C LEU A 154 0.10 7.50 -5.88
N ALA A 155 1.28 8.12 -6.02
CA ALA A 155 2.53 7.59 -5.48
C ALA A 155 3.02 8.45 -4.32
N LEU A 156 3.47 7.81 -3.23
CA LEU A 156 4.19 8.43 -2.13
C LEU A 156 5.68 8.18 -2.31
N LEU A 157 6.35 9.06 -3.04
CA LEU A 157 7.76 8.94 -3.37
C LEU A 157 8.65 9.33 -2.19
N LEU A 158 9.83 8.74 -2.11
CA LEU A 158 10.88 9.19 -1.20
C LEU A 158 11.81 10.14 -1.97
N GLN A 159 11.95 11.38 -1.48
CA GLN A 159 12.88 12.39 -1.99
C GLN A 159 13.58 13.06 -0.81
N ASP A 160 14.90 13.08 -0.81
CA ASP A 160 15.71 13.72 0.23
C ASP A 160 15.29 13.33 1.65
N GLY A 161 14.97 12.03 1.85
CA GLY A 161 14.53 11.49 3.13
C GLY A 161 13.08 11.85 3.52
N ARG A 162 12.31 12.49 2.63
CA ARG A 162 10.91 12.89 2.89
C ARG A 162 9.95 12.23 1.92
N ARG A 163 8.71 12.01 2.37
CA ARG A 163 7.65 11.54 1.48
C ARG A 163 7.02 12.72 0.76
N VAL A 164 6.93 12.59 -0.57
CA VAL A 164 6.27 13.55 -1.46
C VAL A 164 5.21 12.83 -2.28
N MET A 165 4.20 13.55 -2.71
CA MET A 165 3.02 13.00 -3.38
C MET A 165 3.08 13.26 -4.88
N LEU A 166 2.95 12.22 -5.68
CA LEU A 166 2.84 12.29 -7.14
C LEU A 166 1.51 11.67 -7.57
N PRO A 167 0.51 12.46 -7.98
CA PRO A 167 -0.69 11.94 -8.63
C PRO A 167 -0.33 11.25 -9.94
N LEU A 168 -0.77 10.00 -10.10
CA LEU A 168 -0.46 9.16 -11.27
C LEU A 168 -1.50 9.28 -12.40
N GLY A 169 -2.51 10.14 -12.24
CA GLY A 169 -3.51 10.41 -13.27
C GLY A 169 -2.89 11.08 -14.50
N ARG A 170 -3.56 10.92 -15.65
CA ARG A 170 -3.17 11.29 -17.02
C ARG A 170 -2.16 12.45 -17.10
N GLY A 171 -0.88 12.10 -17.36
CA GLY A 171 0.16 13.07 -17.72
C GLY A 171 0.59 14.04 -16.61
N ARG A 172 0.21 13.83 -15.37
CA ARG A 172 0.64 14.66 -14.25
C ARG A 172 2.02 14.21 -13.76
N THR A 173 2.97 15.13 -13.80
CA THR A 173 4.34 14.95 -13.30
C THR A 173 4.64 15.90 -12.14
N GLN A 174 3.65 16.69 -11.69
CA GLN A 174 3.85 17.64 -10.61
C GLN A 174 3.85 16.91 -9.28
N VAL A 175 4.96 17.03 -8.58
CA VAL A 175 5.16 16.49 -7.24
C VAL A 175 4.69 17.53 -6.22
N PHE A 176 3.93 17.07 -5.23
CA PHE A 176 3.52 17.88 -4.08
C PHE A 176 4.37 17.48 -2.87
N GLY A 177 5.15 18.41 -2.36
CA GLY A 177 6.11 18.15 -1.28
C GLY A 177 5.59 18.48 0.12
N ALA A 178 6.44 18.21 1.10
CA ALA A 178 6.19 18.50 2.52
C ALA A 178 6.09 20.03 2.84
N GLU A 179 6.43 20.89 1.90
CA GLU A 179 6.32 22.34 2.06
C GLU A 179 4.88 22.84 1.99
N GLN A 180 3.96 22.01 1.49
CA GLN A 180 2.54 22.33 1.52
C GLN A 180 1.98 22.02 2.92
N ALA A 181 1.68 23.05 3.68
CA ALA A 181 1.02 22.93 4.99
C ALA A 181 -0.38 22.27 4.92
N ALA A 182 -0.96 22.19 3.73
CA ALA A 182 -2.28 21.61 3.51
C ALA A 182 -2.20 20.13 3.07
N PRO A 183 -3.05 19.24 3.63
CA PRO A 183 -3.12 17.86 3.20
C PRO A 183 -3.55 17.74 1.73
N TYR A 184 -2.92 16.84 0.99
CA TYR A 184 -3.41 16.43 -0.33
C TYR A 184 -4.73 15.69 -0.17
N ARG A 185 -5.79 16.20 -0.76
CA ARG A 185 -7.14 15.61 -0.67
C ARG A 185 -7.45 14.82 -1.94
N PHE A 186 -8.07 13.67 -1.76
CA PHE A 186 -8.54 12.82 -2.84
C PHE A 186 -9.93 12.27 -2.56
N THR A 187 -10.65 11.95 -3.61
CA THR A 187 -11.99 11.35 -3.53
C THR A 187 -11.98 10.01 -4.26
N LYS A 188 -13.02 9.20 -4.03
CA LYS A 188 -13.23 7.95 -4.76
C LYS A 188 -13.15 8.19 -6.27
N VAL A 189 -12.37 7.37 -6.95
CA VAL A 189 -12.30 7.38 -8.42
C VAL A 189 -13.43 6.52 -8.96
N LYS A 190 -14.28 7.10 -9.80
CA LYS A 190 -15.24 6.31 -10.58
C LYS A 190 -14.47 5.62 -11.70
N ARG A 191 -14.40 4.32 -11.67
CA ARG A 191 -13.80 3.45 -12.70
C ARG A 191 -14.89 2.74 -13.48
#